data_467642586ac5196a919ff5149b8af82c
#
_entry.id   467642586ac5196a919ff5149b8af82c
#
_cell.length_a   1.000
_cell.length_b   1.000
_cell.length_c   1.000
_cell.angle_alpha   90.00
_cell.angle_beta   90.00
_cell.angle_gamma   90.00
#
_symmetry.space_group_name_H-M   'P 1'
#
loop_
_entity.id
_entity.type
_entity.pdbx_description
1 polymer ?
#
loop_
_entity_poly.entity_id
_entity_poly.type
_entity_poly.pdbx_seq_one_letter_code
_entity_poly.pdbx_strand_id
1 'polypeptide(L)'
;MVKVMVIGYGIITFRLYECHSLKEKRSVVKSIIHQIQNHFNASVAEVGGNDVHQLAEIGFALVGNSRQRVNSKMDNILNLAHEFKMASVINSEMEMMHL
;
A
#
# COMPACT_ATOMS: atom_id res chain seq x y z
N MET A 1 -13.39 3.97 -30.85
CA MET A 1 -12.33 4.03 -29.81
C MET A 1 -12.58 2.96 -28.78
N VAL A 2 -11.58 2.20 -28.45
CA VAL A 2 -11.67 1.17 -27.40
C VAL A 2 -11.22 1.79 -26.07
N LYS A 3 -12.05 1.60 -25.07
CA LYS A 3 -11.67 2.00 -23.70
C LYS A 3 -10.95 0.85 -23.03
N VAL A 4 -9.84 1.16 -22.39
CA VAL A 4 -9.12 0.21 -21.56
C VAL A 4 -8.95 0.84 -20.19
N MET A 5 -9.49 0.19 -19.19
CA MET A 5 -9.31 0.61 -17.80
C MET A 5 -8.88 -0.59 -16.98
N VAL A 6 -7.74 -0.44 -16.34
CA VAL A 6 -7.17 -1.46 -15.46
C VAL A 6 -7.09 -0.89 -14.06
N ILE A 7 -7.55 -1.62 -13.08
CA ILE A 7 -7.44 -1.26 -11.68
C ILE A 7 -6.47 -2.22 -11.03
N GLY A 8 -5.39 -1.70 -10.45
CA GLY A 8 -4.50 -2.47 -9.60
C GLY A 8 -4.82 -2.18 -8.15
N TYR A 9 -4.94 -3.22 -7.33
CA TYR A 9 -5.26 -3.04 -5.93
C TYR A 9 -4.63 -4.14 -5.08
N GLY A 10 -4.47 -3.84 -3.81
CA GLY A 10 -3.89 -4.81 -2.91
C GLY A 10 -3.84 -4.35 -1.47
N ILE A 11 -3.41 -5.27 -0.63
CA ILE A 11 -3.19 -5.03 0.79
C ILE A 11 -1.77 -5.46 1.12
N ILE A 12 -1.01 -4.58 1.76
CA ILE A 12 0.31 -4.89 2.28
C ILE A 12 0.21 -4.85 3.79
N THR A 13 0.60 -5.95 4.42
CA THR A 13 0.60 -6.06 5.88
C THR A 13 2.00 -5.79 6.41
N PHE A 14 2.09 -4.84 7.33
CA PHE A 14 3.34 -4.42 7.95
C PHE A 14 3.39 -4.80 9.42
N ARG A 15 4.56 -5.21 9.86
CA ARG A 15 4.90 -5.19 11.28
C ARG A 15 5.65 -3.89 11.55
N LEU A 16 5.15 -3.12 12.52
CA LEU A 16 5.73 -1.84 12.88
C LEU A 16 6.73 -2.03 14.01
N TYR A 17 7.91 -1.42 13.86
CA TYR A 17 8.96 -1.52 14.87
C TYR A 17 8.72 -0.48 15.96
N GLU A 18 8.93 -0.90 17.21
CA GLU A 18 8.96 0.01 18.36
C GLU A 18 7.73 0.92 18.51
N CYS A 19 6.56 0.46 18.07
CA CYS A 19 5.32 1.17 18.31
C CYS A 19 4.71 0.69 19.63
N HIS A 20 4.65 1.59 20.60
CA HIS A 20 4.18 1.27 21.95
C HIS A 20 2.86 1.96 22.30
N SER A 21 2.31 2.76 21.39
CA SER A 21 1.04 3.44 21.58
C SER A 21 0.32 3.62 20.24
N LEU A 22 -0.98 3.88 20.31
CA LEU A 22 -1.76 4.18 19.10
C LEU A 22 -1.31 5.50 18.48
N LYS A 23 -0.82 6.44 19.26
CA LYS A 23 -0.32 7.71 18.74
C LYS A 23 0.93 7.50 17.87
N GLU A 24 1.86 6.70 18.36
CA GLU A 24 3.07 6.35 17.58
C GLU A 24 2.70 5.60 16.32
N LYS A 25 1.79 4.64 16.42
CA LYS A 25 1.32 3.88 15.28
C LYS A 25 0.71 4.78 14.22
N ARG A 26 -0.17 5.71 14.60
CA ARG A 26 -0.83 6.62 13.65
C ARG A 26 0.20 7.45 12.88
N SER A 27 1.25 7.88 13.55
CA SER A 27 2.33 8.63 12.90
C SER A 27 3.04 7.80 11.85
N VAL A 28 3.39 6.56 12.16
CA VAL A 28 4.06 5.65 11.22
C VAL A 28 3.16 5.31 10.05
N VAL A 29 1.90 4.96 10.31
CA VAL A 29 0.92 4.62 9.27
C VAL A 29 0.70 5.80 8.33
N LYS A 30 0.58 7.01 8.88
CA LYS A 30 0.41 8.22 8.08
C LYS A 30 1.61 8.45 7.16
N SER A 31 2.82 8.21 7.64
CA SER A 31 4.03 8.32 6.84
C SER A 31 4.04 7.30 5.69
N ILE A 32 3.70 6.04 5.98
CA ILE A 32 3.62 4.99 4.97
C ILE A 32 2.61 5.38 3.88
N ILE A 33 1.41 5.79 4.28
CA ILE A 33 0.35 6.20 3.35
C ILE A 33 0.83 7.35 2.46
N HIS A 34 1.40 8.39 3.05
CA HIS A 34 1.89 9.56 2.31
C HIS A 34 2.96 9.19 1.28
N GLN A 35 3.90 8.34 1.65
CA GLN A 35 4.97 7.97 0.74
C GLN A 35 4.44 7.20 -0.46
N ILE A 36 3.50 6.30 -0.26
CA ILE A 36 2.89 5.55 -1.37
C ILE A 36 2.07 6.48 -2.25
N GLN A 37 1.22 7.32 -1.66
CA GLN A 37 0.39 8.28 -2.40
C GLN A 37 1.23 9.22 -3.27
N ASN A 38 2.30 9.75 -2.69
CA ASN A 38 3.11 10.75 -3.39
C ASN A 38 3.93 10.17 -4.53
N HIS A 39 4.35 8.92 -4.42
CA HIS A 39 5.16 8.29 -5.45
C HIS A 39 4.32 7.68 -6.59
N PHE A 40 3.09 7.27 -6.32
CA PHE A 40 2.37 6.40 -7.25
C PHE A 40 0.99 6.91 -7.67
N ASN A 41 0.58 8.06 -7.20
CA ASN A 41 -0.78 8.56 -7.47
C ASN A 41 -1.83 7.48 -7.21
N ALA A 42 -1.73 6.84 -6.06
CA ALA A 42 -2.63 5.78 -5.64
C ALA A 42 -3.54 6.28 -4.52
N SER A 43 -4.71 5.69 -4.43
CA SER A 43 -5.58 5.85 -3.26
C SER A 43 -5.10 4.84 -2.22
N VAL A 44 -4.81 5.30 -1.00
CA VAL A 44 -4.20 4.47 0.04
C VAL A 44 -4.90 4.70 1.37
N ALA A 45 -5.17 3.63 2.09
CA ALA A 45 -5.81 3.72 3.41
C ALA A 45 -5.38 2.55 4.30
N GLU A 46 -5.44 2.76 5.59
CA GLU A 46 -5.35 1.64 6.55
C GLU A 46 -6.67 0.90 6.54
N VAL A 47 -6.65 -0.41 6.27
CA VAL A 47 -7.85 -1.22 6.11
C VAL A 47 -8.00 -2.31 7.17
N GLY A 48 -7.01 -2.51 8.02
CA GLY A 48 -7.07 -3.47 9.12
C GLY A 48 -5.95 -3.30 10.10
N GLY A 49 -6.04 -3.99 11.23
CA GLY A 49 -5.05 -3.93 12.29
C GLY A 49 -5.13 -2.67 13.14
N ASN A 50 -6.23 -1.93 13.09
CA ASN A 50 -6.35 -0.59 13.68
C ASN A 50 -6.07 -0.55 15.17
N ASP A 51 -6.44 -1.59 15.90
CA ASP A 51 -6.30 -1.65 17.37
C ASP A 51 -5.02 -2.36 17.82
N VAL A 52 -4.19 -2.79 16.89
CA VAL A 52 -2.92 -3.47 17.20
C VAL A 52 -1.77 -2.52 16.95
N HIS A 53 -0.98 -2.20 18.01
CA HIS A 53 0.08 -1.19 17.92
C HIS A 53 1.20 -1.54 16.93
N GLN A 54 1.44 -2.82 16.71
CA GLN A 54 2.59 -3.28 15.94
C GLN A 54 2.21 -3.92 14.61
N LEU A 55 0.95 -3.76 14.19
CA LEU A 55 0.44 -4.33 12.95
C LEU A 55 -0.36 -3.28 12.19
N ALA A 56 -0.15 -3.20 10.87
CA ALA A 56 -0.96 -2.35 10.01
C ALA A 56 -1.22 -3.05 8.69
N GLU A 57 -2.47 -3.06 8.27
CA GLU A 57 -2.86 -3.54 6.94
C GLU A 57 -3.18 -2.33 6.08
N ILE A 58 -2.37 -2.09 5.06
CA ILE A 58 -2.47 -0.91 4.20
C ILE A 58 -2.99 -1.33 2.84
N GLY A 59 -4.18 -0.82 2.49
CA GLY A 59 -4.78 -1.06 1.19
C GLY A 59 -4.43 0.05 0.22
N PHE A 60 -4.28 -0.31 -1.05
CA PHE A 60 -4.05 0.67 -2.12
C PHE A 60 -4.84 0.30 -3.37
N ALA A 61 -5.14 1.30 -4.19
CA ALA A 61 -5.74 1.10 -5.50
C ALA A 61 -5.22 2.16 -6.46
N LEU A 62 -5.01 1.77 -7.70
CA LEU A 62 -4.60 2.70 -8.76
C LEU A 62 -5.24 2.31 -10.08
N VAL A 63 -5.37 3.29 -10.97
CA VAL A 63 -6.02 3.13 -12.26
C VAL A 63 -5.02 3.42 -13.38
N GLY A 64 -5.08 2.64 -14.43
CA GLY A 64 -4.29 2.89 -15.63
C GLY A 64 -5.00 2.34 -16.87
N ASN A 65 -4.37 2.54 -18.01
CA ASN A 65 -4.89 2.06 -19.30
C ASN A 65 -3.99 0.96 -19.91
N SER A 66 -3.09 0.41 -19.13
CA SER A 66 -2.18 -0.65 -19.57
C SER A 66 -1.96 -1.62 -18.42
N ARG A 67 -2.28 -2.89 -18.66
CA ARG A 67 -2.06 -3.95 -17.67
C ARG A 67 -0.59 -4.03 -17.26
N GLN A 68 0.30 -3.94 -18.23
CA GLN A 68 1.74 -4.03 -17.99
C GLN A 68 2.22 -2.88 -17.08
N ARG A 69 1.77 -1.66 -17.36
CA ARG A 69 2.17 -0.49 -16.57
C ARG A 69 1.59 -0.53 -15.15
N VAL A 70 0.34 -0.94 -15.02
CA VAL A 70 -0.30 -1.08 -13.70
C VAL A 70 0.44 -2.14 -12.90
N ASN A 71 0.76 -3.27 -13.51
CA ASN A 71 1.51 -4.32 -12.83
C ASN A 71 2.89 -3.83 -12.36
N SER A 72 3.59 -3.10 -13.23
CA SER A 72 4.90 -2.53 -12.87
C SER A 72 4.81 -1.55 -11.72
N LYS A 73 3.78 -0.72 -11.69
CA LYS A 73 3.56 0.22 -10.58
C LYS A 73 3.28 -0.51 -9.28
N MET A 74 2.50 -1.58 -9.32
CA MET A 74 2.23 -2.37 -8.12
C MET A 74 3.50 -3.03 -7.60
N ASP A 75 4.34 -3.56 -8.48
CA ASP A 75 5.63 -4.11 -8.09
C ASP A 75 6.51 -3.05 -7.43
N ASN A 76 6.49 -1.84 -7.96
CA ASN A 76 7.26 -0.73 -7.40
C ASN A 76 6.70 -0.25 -6.05
N ILE A 77 5.39 -0.31 -5.86
CA ILE A 77 4.79 -0.04 -4.55
C ILE A 77 5.32 -1.04 -3.51
N LEU A 78 5.33 -2.33 -3.86
CA LEU A 78 5.85 -3.35 -2.96
C LEU A 78 7.35 -3.17 -2.71
N ASN A 79 8.12 -2.81 -3.72
CA ASN A 79 9.55 -2.51 -3.56
C ASN A 79 9.76 -1.34 -2.60
N LEU A 80 8.99 -0.27 -2.74
CA LEU A 80 9.05 0.87 -1.81
C LEU A 80 8.70 0.42 -0.39
N ALA A 81 7.66 -0.40 -0.25
CA ALA A 81 7.24 -0.91 1.05
C ALA A 81 8.36 -1.67 1.77
N HIS A 82 9.14 -2.46 1.02
CA HIS A 82 10.28 -3.18 1.58
C HIS A 82 11.43 -2.28 1.99
N GLU A 83 11.47 -1.04 1.52
CA GLU A 83 12.53 -0.09 1.86
C GLU A 83 12.23 0.72 3.13
N PHE A 84 11.01 0.67 3.66
CA PHE A 84 10.68 1.40 4.88
C PHE A 84 11.50 0.89 6.06
N LYS A 85 12.09 1.83 6.81
CA LYS A 85 12.92 1.49 7.97
C LYS A 85 12.10 1.29 9.24
N MET A 86 10.90 1.89 9.30
CA MET A 86 10.03 1.82 10.47
C MET A 86 9.12 0.60 10.51
N ALA A 87 9.12 -0.20 9.46
CA ALA A 87 8.21 -1.34 9.34
C ALA A 87 8.78 -2.41 8.42
N SER A 88 8.33 -3.63 8.60
CA SER A 88 8.66 -4.71 7.66
C SER A 88 7.40 -5.30 7.06
N VAL A 89 7.48 -5.66 5.78
CA VAL A 89 6.40 -6.34 5.08
C VAL A 89 6.36 -7.80 5.53
N ILE A 90 5.21 -8.23 6.04
CA ILE A 90 5.02 -9.62 6.47
C ILE A 90 4.05 -10.38 5.59
N ASN A 91 3.25 -9.66 4.78
CA ASN A 91 2.36 -10.28 3.80
C ASN A 91 1.96 -9.25 2.75
N SER A 92 1.62 -9.72 1.55
CA SER A 92 1.07 -8.87 0.50
C SER A 92 0.09 -9.68 -0.37
N GLU A 93 -1.00 -9.03 -0.76
CA GLU A 93 -1.99 -9.57 -1.69
C GLU A 93 -2.25 -8.49 -2.73
N MET A 94 -2.10 -8.83 -4.01
CA MET A 94 -2.28 -7.86 -5.10
C MET A 94 -3.01 -8.50 -6.25
N GLU A 95 -3.93 -7.76 -6.84
CA GLU A 95 -4.70 -8.21 -7.99
C GLU A 95 -4.93 -7.07 -8.98
N MET A 96 -5.32 -7.43 -10.19
CA MET A 96 -5.74 -6.49 -11.22
C MET A 96 -7.14 -6.83 -11.73
N MET A 97 -7.89 -5.78 -12.04
CA MET A 97 -9.23 -5.88 -12.60
C MET A 97 -9.27 -5.10 -13.91
N HIS A 98 -9.92 -5.67 -14.91
CA HIS A 98 -10.19 -4.98 -16.18
C HIS A 98 -11.66 -4.61 -16.26
N LEU A 99 -11.89 -3.42 -16.74
CA LEU A 99 -13.25 -2.96 -17.03
C LEU A 99 -13.50 -2.98 -18.53
#